data_891f429c26d3770b9cf3f1c7bd62b5a7
#
_entry.id   891f429c26d3770b9cf3f1c7bd62b5a7
#
_cell.length_a   1.000
_cell.length_b   1.000
_cell.length_c   1.000
_cell.angle_alpha   90.00
_cell.angle_beta   90.00
_cell.angle_gamma   90.00
#
_symmetry.space_group_name_H-M   'P 1'
#
loop_
_entity.id
_entity.type
_entity.pdbx_description
1 polymer ?
#
loop_
_entity_poly.entity_id
_entity_poly.type
_entity_poly.pdbx_seq_one_letter_code
_entity_poly.pdbx_strand_id
1 'polypeptide(L)'
;MGVLSPYHSYKLPEWNVDLAAKVFCEAPDWWGKTLVFFQSIRECQTFKRILAEHGIGCEVVTAQSNRDAQLDAFIAGAVQVVANVSVLSEGFDLPELQSIFLRDASRLPTIQMSGRGLRRAPGKTHCNLVQSATSSYPVERIAIPGEAFRYMKNKWLSCSGNTQIIRDTLENSMKLLKERKLHLPRYLTGGKHVIEVSLRSLNHSPRRSSSRFF
;
A
#
# COMPACT_ATOMS: atom_id res chain seq x y z
N MET A 1 -14.71 -13.59 15.62
CA MET A 1 -14.73 -13.17 14.19
C MET A 1 -14.08 -11.82 14.07
N GLY A 2 -13.08 -11.63 13.17
CA GLY A 2 -12.41 -10.34 12.98
C GLY A 2 -13.38 -9.27 12.47
N VAL A 3 -13.25 -8.04 12.96
CA VAL A 3 -14.14 -6.90 12.60
C VAL A 3 -13.76 -6.32 11.24
N LEU A 4 -12.52 -6.47 10.78
CA LEU A 4 -12.00 -5.91 9.55
C LEU A 4 -11.85 -6.97 8.46
N SER A 5 -11.95 -6.55 7.19
CA SER A 5 -11.57 -7.35 6.03
C SER A 5 -10.05 -7.59 6.04
N PRO A 6 -9.57 -8.77 5.64
CA PRO A 6 -8.15 -8.96 5.35
C PRO A 6 -7.67 -7.93 4.32
N TYR A 7 -6.37 -7.62 4.34
CA TYR A 7 -5.78 -6.75 3.33
C TYR A 7 -4.37 -7.19 2.96
N HIS A 8 -3.95 -6.81 1.76
CA HIS A 8 -2.56 -6.92 1.30
C HIS A 8 -1.92 -5.52 1.28
N SER A 9 -0.69 -5.43 1.75
CA SER A 9 0.08 -4.18 1.78
C SER A 9 0.98 -4.09 0.55
N TYR A 10 0.90 -2.98 -0.16
CA TYR A 10 1.73 -2.68 -1.33
C TYR A 10 2.52 -1.40 -1.08
N LYS A 11 3.85 -1.47 -1.12
CA LYS A 11 4.74 -0.34 -0.86
C LYS A 11 5.43 0.14 -2.13
N LEU A 12 5.11 1.38 -2.52
CA LEU A 12 5.83 2.12 -3.56
C LEU A 12 7.11 2.71 -2.96
N PRO A 13 8.21 2.86 -3.71
CA PRO A 13 9.43 3.49 -3.21
C PRO A 13 9.19 4.92 -2.74
N GLU A 14 8.37 5.66 -3.47
CA GLU A 14 7.92 7.03 -3.17
C GLU A 14 6.46 7.21 -3.55
N TRP A 15 5.86 8.32 -3.12
CA TRP A 15 4.50 8.70 -3.50
C TRP A 15 4.55 9.85 -4.51
N ASN A 16 4.22 9.55 -5.75
CA ASN A 16 3.95 10.55 -6.77
C ASN A 16 2.88 10.06 -7.75
N VAL A 17 2.31 11.00 -8.50
CA VAL A 17 1.17 10.76 -9.41
C VAL A 17 1.54 9.80 -10.53
N ASP A 18 2.71 10.01 -11.15
CA ASP A 18 3.13 9.23 -12.32
C ASP A 18 3.38 7.78 -11.96
N LEU A 19 4.04 7.54 -10.82
CA LEU A 19 4.27 6.18 -10.34
C LEU A 19 2.97 5.48 -9.92
N ALA A 20 2.05 6.19 -9.26
CA ALA A 20 0.75 5.65 -8.89
C ALA A 20 -0.08 5.29 -10.13
N ALA A 21 -0.10 6.16 -11.14
CA ALA A 21 -0.78 5.92 -12.41
C ALA A 21 -0.15 4.75 -13.18
N LYS A 22 1.18 4.74 -13.31
CA LYS A 22 1.92 3.65 -13.96
C LYS A 22 1.55 2.31 -13.36
N VAL A 23 1.68 2.17 -12.03
CA VAL A 23 1.40 0.93 -11.32
C VAL A 23 -0.06 0.51 -11.48
N PHE A 24 -0.99 1.47 -11.49
CA PHE A 24 -2.39 1.17 -11.74
C PHE A 24 -2.62 0.66 -13.16
N CYS A 25 -2.07 1.35 -14.18
CA CYS A 25 -2.21 0.99 -15.58
C CYS A 25 -1.54 -0.33 -15.96
N GLU A 26 -0.51 -0.75 -15.22
CA GLU A 26 0.15 -2.07 -15.44
C GLU A 26 -0.78 -3.27 -15.16
N ALA A 27 -1.77 -3.11 -14.26
CA ALA A 27 -2.67 -4.20 -13.89
C ALA A 27 -4.05 -3.68 -13.40
N PRO A 28 -4.83 -2.98 -14.23
CA PRO A 28 -6.08 -2.36 -13.79
C PRO A 28 -7.10 -3.36 -13.23
N ASP A 29 -7.19 -4.54 -13.81
CA ASP A 29 -8.12 -5.59 -13.35
C ASP A 29 -7.75 -6.13 -11.97
N TRP A 30 -6.45 -6.19 -11.66
CA TRP A 30 -5.96 -6.57 -10.33
C TRP A 30 -6.38 -5.58 -9.24
N TRP A 31 -6.32 -4.29 -9.56
CA TRP A 31 -6.69 -3.23 -8.62
C TRP A 31 -8.20 -3.09 -8.47
N GLY A 32 -8.96 -3.39 -9.53
CA GLY A 32 -10.43 -3.35 -9.54
C GLY A 32 -11.01 -1.99 -9.15
N LYS A 33 -12.15 -1.97 -8.46
CA LYS A 33 -12.76 -0.73 -7.93
C LYS A 33 -11.82 -0.06 -6.93
N THR A 34 -11.33 1.12 -7.26
CA THR A 34 -10.22 1.76 -6.55
C THR A 34 -10.54 3.20 -6.12
N LEU A 35 -10.23 3.51 -4.86
CA LEU A 35 -10.11 4.90 -4.38
C LEU A 35 -8.65 5.32 -4.36
N VAL A 36 -8.36 6.52 -4.82
CA VAL A 36 -7.02 7.12 -4.77
C VAL A 36 -7.08 8.45 -4.03
N PHE A 37 -6.24 8.62 -3.04
CA PHE A 37 -6.12 9.85 -2.25
C PHE A 37 -4.84 10.60 -2.62
N PHE A 38 -4.99 11.85 -3.06
CA PHE A 38 -3.89 12.75 -3.37
C PHE A 38 -3.85 13.95 -2.42
N GLN A 39 -2.78 14.75 -2.50
CA GLN A 39 -2.63 15.99 -1.72
C GLN A 39 -3.39 17.17 -2.33
N SER A 40 -3.56 17.16 -3.65
CA SER A 40 -4.15 18.28 -4.40
C SER A 40 -5.09 17.81 -5.51
N ILE A 41 -6.03 18.70 -5.87
CA ILE A 41 -6.93 18.49 -7.04
C ILE A 41 -6.12 18.37 -8.33
N ARG A 42 -5.01 19.10 -8.44
CA ARG A 42 -4.11 19.03 -9.61
C ARG A 42 -3.55 17.63 -9.80
N GLU A 43 -3.12 16.97 -8.73
CA GLU A 43 -2.66 15.58 -8.79
C GLU A 43 -3.78 14.64 -9.23
N CYS A 44 -4.99 14.81 -8.68
CA CYS A 44 -6.16 14.02 -9.11
C CYS A 44 -6.43 14.18 -10.60
N GLN A 45 -6.37 15.41 -11.14
CA GLN A 45 -6.59 15.68 -12.57
C GLN A 45 -5.47 15.09 -13.45
N THR A 46 -4.22 15.19 -13.01
CA THR A 46 -3.09 14.55 -13.69
C THR A 46 -3.27 13.05 -13.75
N PHE A 47 -3.62 12.44 -12.64
CA PHE A 47 -3.89 11.00 -12.55
C PHE A 47 -5.04 10.59 -13.49
N LYS A 48 -6.18 11.29 -13.44
CA LYS A 48 -7.32 11.06 -14.36
C LYS A 48 -6.90 11.12 -15.83
N ARG A 49 -6.10 12.13 -16.22
CA ARG A 49 -5.61 12.27 -17.59
C ARG A 49 -4.74 11.08 -18.02
N ILE A 50 -3.80 10.63 -17.18
CA ILE A 50 -2.94 9.49 -17.50
C ILE A 50 -3.79 8.21 -17.64
N LEU A 51 -4.74 7.97 -16.76
CA LEU A 51 -5.63 6.82 -16.86
C LEU A 51 -6.47 6.85 -18.13
N ALA A 52 -6.98 8.02 -18.52
CA ALA A 52 -7.75 8.19 -19.75
C ALA A 52 -6.95 7.86 -21.01
N GLU A 53 -5.63 8.15 -21.05
CA GLU A 53 -4.72 7.77 -22.13
C GLU A 53 -4.61 6.24 -22.28
N HIS A 54 -4.93 5.48 -21.20
CA HIS A 54 -4.96 4.02 -21.17
C HIS A 54 -6.38 3.45 -21.26
N GLY A 55 -7.39 4.28 -21.55
CA GLY A 55 -8.78 3.83 -21.66
C GLY A 55 -9.46 3.50 -20.32
N ILE A 56 -8.89 3.91 -19.19
CA ILE A 56 -9.41 3.62 -17.85
C ILE A 56 -10.28 4.76 -17.35
N GLY A 57 -11.53 4.46 -16.99
CA GLY A 57 -12.48 5.42 -16.44
C GLY A 57 -12.09 5.86 -15.03
N CYS A 58 -11.92 7.16 -14.84
CA CYS A 58 -11.61 7.79 -13.56
C CYS A 58 -12.43 9.05 -13.33
N GLU A 59 -13.03 9.21 -12.16
CA GLU A 59 -13.66 10.44 -11.71
C GLU A 59 -12.85 11.14 -10.62
N VAL A 60 -12.89 12.50 -10.64
CA VAL A 60 -12.25 13.32 -9.62
C VAL A 60 -13.35 13.96 -8.76
N VAL A 61 -13.46 13.49 -7.52
CA VAL A 61 -14.45 14.02 -6.57
C VAL A 61 -13.84 15.15 -5.75
N THR A 62 -14.50 16.31 -5.81
CA THR A 62 -14.13 17.52 -5.07
C THR A 62 -15.34 18.08 -4.31
N ALA A 63 -15.13 19.08 -3.47
CA ALA A 63 -16.23 19.75 -2.76
C ALA A 63 -17.21 20.48 -3.71
N GLN A 64 -16.76 20.83 -4.93
CA GLN A 64 -17.55 21.55 -5.94
C GLN A 64 -18.09 20.64 -7.05
N SER A 65 -17.70 19.35 -7.09
CA SER A 65 -18.17 18.43 -8.13
C SER A 65 -19.55 17.85 -7.77
N ASN A 66 -20.26 17.33 -8.78
CA ASN A 66 -21.49 16.57 -8.54
C ASN A 66 -21.14 15.19 -7.96
N ARG A 67 -20.84 15.21 -6.64
CA ARG A 67 -20.36 14.03 -5.89
C ARG A 67 -21.27 12.83 -6.06
N ASP A 68 -22.59 13.03 -5.95
CA ASP A 68 -23.55 11.92 -5.93
C ASP A 68 -23.57 11.21 -7.28
N ALA A 69 -23.68 11.95 -8.37
CA ALA A 69 -23.63 11.38 -9.73
C ALA A 69 -22.31 10.65 -10.04
N GLN A 70 -21.18 11.19 -9.55
CA GLN A 70 -19.87 10.55 -9.73
C GLN A 70 -19.75 9.25 -8.92
N LEU A 71 -20.28 9.22 -7.72
CA LEU A 71 -20.30 8.03 -6.88
C LEU A 71 -21.28 6.98 -7.41
N ASP A 72 -22.44 7.38 -7.92
CA ASP A 72 -23.37 6.48 -8.58
C ASP A 72 -22.75 5.81 -9.81
N ALA A 73 -22.04 6.56 -10.63
CA ALA A 73 -21.28 6.02 -11.77
C ALA A 73 -20.20 5.02 -11.33
N PHE A 74 -19.52 5.27 -10.22
CA PHE A 74 -18.51 4.38 -9.65
C PHE A 74 -19.16 3.12 -9.05
N ILE A 75 -20.28 3.24 -8.34
CA ILE A 75 -21.05 2.10 -7.80
C ILE A 75 -21.54 1.23 -8.94
N ALA A 76 -22.14 1.83 -9.97
CA ALA A 76 -22.64 1.14 -11.15
C ALA A 76 -21.52 0.48 -12.01
N GLY A 77 -20.25 0.80 -11.74
CA GLY A 77 -19.12 0.26 -12.52
C GLY A 77 -18.87 0.97 -13.84
N ALA A 78 -19.55 2.11 -14.10
CA ALA A 78 -19.29 2.95 -15.28
C ALA A 78 -17.91 3.59 -15.24
N VAL A 79 -17.36 3.83 -14.04
CA VAL A 79 -15.97 4.21 -13.82
C VAL A 79 -15.33 3.27 -12.80
N GLN A 80 -14.05 2.96 -13.03
CA GLN A 80 -13.31 2.02 -12.20
C GLN A 80 -12.62 2.72 -11.01
N VAL A 81 -12.29 3.99 -11.16
CA VAL A 81 -11.44 4.72 -10.21
C VAL A 81 -12.09 6.03 -9.78
N VAL A 82 -11.96 6.34 -8.50
CA VAL A 82 -12.26 7.67 -7.97
C VAL A 82 -11.01 8.24 -7.31
N ALA A 83 -10.56 9.39 -7.78
CA ALA A 83 -9.50 10.17 -7.17
C ALA A 83 -10.05 11.33 -6.36
N ASN A 84 -9.50 11.60 -5.18
CA ASN A 84 -9.97 12.68 -4.31
C ASN A 84 -8.88 13.21 -3.37
N VAL A 85 -9.16 14.37 -2.70
CA VAL A 85 -8.21 15.06 -1.79
C VAL A 85 -8.65 14.95 -0.34
N SER A 86 -9.61 14.29 0.09
CA SER A 86 -10.10 14.16 1.48
C SER A 86 -11.63 14.13 1.58
N VAL A 87 -12.34 14.48 0.51
CA VAL A 87 -13.80 14.65 0.51
C VAL A 87 -14.53 13.34 0.80
N LEU A 88 -13.89 12.21 0.50
CA LEU A 88 -14.44 10.87 0.73
C LEU A 88 -13.98 10.25 2.06
N SER A 89 -13.44 11.06 2.97
CA SER A 89 -13.11 10.58 4.32
C SER A 89 -14.35 10.29 5.17
N GLU A 90 -15.53 10.85 4.82
CA GLU A 90 -16.78 10.66 5.55
C GLU A 90 -17.98 10.39 4.62
N GLY A 91 -18.97 9.67 5.13
CA GLY A 91 -20.30 9.55 4.52
C GLY A 91 -20.46 8.66 3.29
N PHE A 92 -19.40 8.01 2.79
CA PHE A 92 -19.48 7.12 1.64
C PHE A 92 -19.14 5.69 2.03
N ASP A 93 -20.06 4.77 1.79
CA ASP A 93 -19.86 3.35 2.05
C ASP A 93 -19.87 2.56 0.74
N LEU A 94 -18.72 1.99 0.38
CA LEU A 94 -18.60 1.11 -0.75
C LEU A 94 -17.92 -0.20 -0.32
N PRO A 95 -18.71 -1.18 0.12
CA PRO A 95 -18.14 -2.45 0.59
C PRO A 95 -17.37 -3.21 -0.49
N GLU A 96 -17.69 -3.03 -1.76
CA GLU A 96 -17.05 -3.69 -2.92
C GLU A 96 -15.68 -3.10 -3.29
N LEU A 97 -15.18 -2.12 -2.53
CA LEU A 97 -13.89 -1.50 -2.80
C LEU A 97 -12.75 -2.52 -2.71
N GLN A 98 -12.00 -2.70 -3.81
CA GLN A 98 -10.93 -3.68 -3.92
C GLN A 98 -9.57 -3.09 -3.60
N SER A 99 -9.33 -1.81 -3.93
CA SER A 99 -8.04 -1.18 -3.71
C SER A 99 -8.16 0.25 -3.20
N ILE A 100 -7.19 0.65 -2.37
CA ILE A 100 -7.01 2.05 -1.96
C ILE A 100 -5.55 2.44 -2.13
N PHE A 101 -5.33 3.53 -2.85
CA PHE A 101 -4.04 4.19 -2.98
C PHE A 101 -4.01 5.37 -2.03
N LEU A 102 -3.07 5.35 -1.08
CA LEU A 102 -3.01 6.25 0.07
C LEU A 102 -1.83 7.21 -0.06
N ARG A 103 -2.11 8.50 -0.16
CA ARG A 103 -1.08 9.54 0.01
C ARG A 103 -0.44 9.46 1.39
N ASP A 104 0.72 10.10 1.54
CA ASP A 104 1.30 10.26 2.87
C ASP A 104 0.39 11.12 3.77
N ALA A 105 0.22 10.67 5.01
CA ALA A 105 -0.61 11.33 6.01
C ALA A 105 -0.22 10.88 7.42
N SER A 106 -0.63 11.69 8.41
CA SER A 106 -0.54 11.33 9.82
C SER A 106 -1.53 10.22 10.18
N ARG A 107 -1.49 9.79 11.45
CA ARG A 107 -2.26 8.63 11.95
C ARG A 107 -3.75 8.67 11.61
N LEU A 108 -4.44 9.75 11.98
CA LEU A 108 -5.91 9.80 11.85
C LEU A 108 -6.39 9.76 10.40
N PRO A 109 -5.88 10.60 9.47
CA PRO A 109 -6.26 10.50 8.08
C PRO A 109 -5.91 9.14 7.46
N THR A 110 -4.78 8.52 7.79
CA THR A 110 -4.43 7.19 7.28
C THR A 110 -5.44 6.14 7.72
N ILE A 111 -5.87 6.16 8.99
CA ILE A 111 -6.92 5.25 9.50
C ILE A 111 -8.24 5.49 8.76
N GLN A 112 -8.64 6.75 8.56
CA GLN A 112 -9.89 7.08 7.86
C GLN A 112 -9.88 6.63 6.40
N MET A 113 -8.81 6.91 5.66
CA MET A 113 -8.66 6.50 4.27
C MET A 113 -8.63 4.97 4.13
N SER A 114 -7.77 4.29 4.87
CA SER A 114 -7.63 2.82 4.79
C SER A 114 -8.86 2.08 5.30
N GLY A 115 -9.53 2.61 6.31
CA GLY A 115 -10.75 2.06 6.90
C GLY A 115 -11.88 1.85 5.88
N ARG A 116 -11.89 2.61 4.79
CA ARG A 116 -12.84 2.42 3.69
C ARG A 116 -12.71 1.06 3.03
N GLY A 117 -11.47 0.63 2.76
CA GLY A 117 -11.19 -0.68 2.16
C GLY A 117 -11.24 -1.84 3.14
N LEU A 118 -11.09 -1.56 4.42
CA LEU A 118 -11.08 -2.61 5.45
C LEU A 118 -12.49 -3.03 5.91
N ARG A 119 -13.55 -2.46 5.34
CA ARG A 119 -14.92 -2.91 5.60
C ARG A 119 -15.18 -4.26 4.95
N ARG A 120 -15.87 -5.11 5.69
CA ARG A 120 -16.29 -6.41 5.17
C ARG A 120 -17.45 -6.27 4.21
N ALA A 121 -17.44 -7.09 3.16
CA ALA A 121 -18.55 -7.26 2.23
C ALA A 121 -18.71 -8.74 1.85
N PRO A 122 -19.91 -9.18 1.49
CA PRO A 122 -20.10 -10.49 0.91
C PRO A 122 -19.22 -10.69 -0.33
N GLY A 123 -18.51 -11.81 -0.40
CA GLY A 123 -17.61 -12.13 -1.53
C GLY A 123 -16.27 -11.42 -1.53
N LYS A 124 -16.03 -10.44 -0.65
CA LYS A 124 -14.75 -9.74 -0.56
C LYS A 124 -13.73 -10.59 0.22
N THR A 125 -12.69 -11.03 -0.45
CA THR A 125 -11.60 -11.83 0.15
C THR A 125 -10.57 -10.96 0.87
N HIS A 126 -10.19 -9.83 0.27
CA HIS A 126 -9.22 -8.87 0.81
C HIS A 126 -9.38 -7.49 0.15
N CYS A 127 -8.63 -6.53 0.65
CA CYS A 127 -8.44 -5.22 0.03
C CYS A 127 -6.95 -4.96 -0.19
N ASN A 128 -6.59 -4.33 -1.30
CA ASN A 128 -5.22 -3.90 -1.56
C ASN A 128 -5.01 -2.49 -1.03
N LEU A 129 -4.04 -2.28 -0.14
CA LEU A 129 -3.66 -0.97 0.37
C LEU A 129 -2.29 -0.60 -0.18
N VAL A 130 -2.25 0.42 -1.05
CA VAL A 130 -1.03 0.92 -1.69
C VAL A 130 -0.58 2.20 -1.00
N GLN A 131 0.66 2.26 -0.54
CA GLN A 131 1.22 3.39 0.17
C GLN A 131 2.72 3.53 -0.12
N SER A 132 3.29 4.73 0.09
CA SER A 132 4.75 4.87 0.06
C SER A 132 5.43 4.06 1.16
N ALA A 133 6.61 3.53 0.86
CA ALA A 133 7.48 2.91 1.85
C ALA A 133 8.00 3.91 2.91
N THR A 134 7.99 5.21 2.57
CA THR A 134 8.43 6.31 3.45
C THR A 134 7.28 7.02 4.15
N SER A 135 6.06 6.45 4.11
CA SER A 135 4.88 7.07 4.74
C SER A 135 5.08 7.31 6.23
N SER A 136 4.65 8.48 6.69
CA SER A 136 4.71 8.92 8.09
C SER A 136 3.95 7.99 9.05
N TYR A 137 2.85 7.42 8.57
CA TYR A 137 2.08 6.42 9.30
C TYR A 137 1.77 5.20 8.42
N PRO A 138 2.59 4.13 8.50
CA PRO A 138 2.36 2.90 7.75
C PRO A 138 1.06 2.19 8.12
N VAL A 139 0.34 1.65 7.12
CA VAL A 139 -0.93 0.92 7.32
C VAL A 139 -0.77 -0.33 8.18
N GLU A 140 0.42 -0.91 8.23
CA GLU A 140 0.76 -2.06 9.07
C GLU A 140 0.65 -1.76 10.58
N ARG A 141 0.61 -0.48 10.97
CA ARG A 141 0.31 -0.06 12.35
C ARG A 141 -1.18 -0.15 12.70
N ILE A 142 -2.05 -0.31 11.71
CA ILE A 142 -3.51 -0.43 11.91
C ILE A 142 -3.88 -1.88 12.12
N ALA A 143 -3.39 -2.76 11.26
CA ALA A 143 -3.63 -4.20 11.32
C ALA A 143 -2.46 -4.94 10.62
N ILE A 144 -2.33 -6.23 10.87
CA ILE A 144 -1.32 -7.09 10.21
C ILE A 144 -1.83 -7.43 8.81
N PRO A 145 -1.06 -7.19 7.74
CA PRO A 145 -1.43 -7.59 6.39
C PRO A 145 -1.40 -9.11 6.23
N GLY A 146 -2.27 -9.65 5.35
CA GLY A 146 -2.19 -11.04 4.93
C GLY A 146 -0.92 -11.30 4.12
N GLU A 147 -0.64 -10.40 3.17
CA GLU A 147 0.60 -10.39 2.39
C GLU A 147 1.14 -8.97 2.27
N ALA A 148 2.46 -8.86 2.05
CA ALA A 148 3.13 -7.58 1.86
C ALA A 148 4.02 -7.64 0.61
N PHE A 149 3.96 -6.56 -0.19
CA PHE A 149 4.68 -6.43 -1.44
C PHE A 149 5.43 -5.11 -1.50
N ARG A 150 6.57 -5.10 -2.20
CA ARG A 150 7.33 -3.90 -2.53
C ARG A 150 7.52 -3.77 -4.03
N TYR A 151 7.33 -2.55 -4.54
CA TYR A 151 7.61 -2.23 -5.94
C TYR A 151 9.09 -1.88 -6.10
N MET A 152 9.82 -2.73 -6.79
CA MET A 152 11.25 -2.60 -7.04
C MET A 152 11.57 -3.02 -8.47
N LYS A 153 12.39 -2.24 -9.18
CA LYS A 153 12.82 -2.54 -10.56
C LYS A 153 11.63 -2.86 -11.48
N ASN A 154 10.56 -2.06 -11.38
CA ASN A 154 9.31 -2.20 -12.15
C ASN A 154 8.59 -3.54 -11.93
N LYS A 155 8.69 -4.12 -10.74
CA LYS A 155 8.00 -5.36 -10.37
C LYS A 155 7.55 -5.32 -8.91
N TRP A 156 6.43 -5.98 -8.64
CA TRP A 156 6.02 -6.29 -7.29
C TRP A 156 6.74 -7.52 -6.79
N LEU A 157 7.42 -7.40 -5.66
CA LEU A 157 8.12 -8.49 -4.99
C LEU A 157 7.45 -8.76 -3.66
N SER A 158 7.05 -10.01 -3.41
CA SER A 158 6.53 -10.41 -2.10
C SER A 158 7.61 -10.26 -1.03
N CYS A 159 7.23 -9.67 0.09
CA CYS A 159 8.10 -9.58 1.28
C CYS A 159 8.16 -10.90 2.06
N SER A 160 7.23 -11.81 1.83
CA SER A 160 7.18 -13.11 2.48
C SER A 160 8.28 -14.01 1.94
N GLY A 161 9.26 -14.34 2.78
CA GLY A 161 10.35 -15.25 2.42
C GLY A 161 11.44 -14.67 1.49
N ASN A 162 11.37 -13.40 1.13
CA ASN A 162 12.40 -12.78 0.27
C ASN A 162 13.54 -12.20 1.11
N THR A 163 14.59 -13.00 1.31
CA THR A 163 15.78 -12.64 2.10
C THR A 163 16.45 -11.35 1.60
N GLN A 164 16.40 -11.07 0.30
CA GLN A 164 17.00 -9.85 -0.27
C GLN A 164 16.24 -8.60 0.18
N ILE A 165 14.91 -8.61 0.14
CA ILE A 165 14.09 -7.47 0.58
C ILE A 165 14.30 -7.21 2.07
N ILE A 166 14.38 -8.28 2.88
CA ILE A 166 14.67 -8.15 4.32
C ILE A 166 16.02 -7.51 4.53
N ARG A 167 17.05 -7.95 3.81
CA ARG A 167 18.41 -7.39 3.87
C ARG A 167 18.43 -5.93 3.46
N ASP A 168 17.90 -5.58 2.29
CA ASP A 168 17.86 -4.19 1.78
C ASP A 168 17.10 -3.25 2.73
N THR A 169 16.03 -3.76 3.36
CA THR A 169 15.25 -3.01 4.34
C THR A 169 16.06 -2.75 5.62
N LEU A 170 16.78 -3.75 6.11
CA LEU A 170 17.63 -3.62 7.28
C LEU A 170 18.79 -2.65 7.00
N GLU A 171 19.47 -2.78 5.85
CA GLU A 171 20.56 -1.90 5.45
C GLU A 171 20.11 -0.44 5.34
N ASN A 172 18.97 -0.17 4.68
CA ASN A 172 18.39 1.16 4.58
C ASN A 172 17.98 1.73 5.95
N SER A 173 17.39 0.90 6.81
CA SER A 173 17.03 1.31 8.17
C SER A 173 18.27 1.64 9.01
N MET A 174 19.33 0.85 8.90
CA MET A 174 20.61 1.11 9.57
C MET A 174 21.28 2.37 9.05
N LYS A 175 21.21 2.65 7.74
CA LYS A 175 21.73 3.87 7.14
C LYS A 175 21.02 5.09 7.68
N LEU A 176 19.68 5.09 7.70
CA LEU A 176 18.87 6.17 8.25
C LEU A 176 19.13 6.42 9.75
N LEU A 177 19.33 5.36 10.53
CA LEU A 177 19.68 5.47 11.95
C LEU A 177 21.06 6.13 12.14
N LYS A 178 22.04 5.79 11.29
CA LYS A 178 23.39 6.40 11.32
C LYS A 178 23.34 7.88 10.90
N GLU A 179 22.60 8.20 9.82
CA GLU A 179 22.50 9.57 9.31
C GLU A 179 21.78 10.51 10.29
N ARG A 180 20.77 10.02 11.01
CA ARG A 180 20.01 10.83 11.99
C ARG A 180 20.69 10.95 13.36
N LYS A 181 21.88 10.37 13.56
CA LYS A 181 22.57 10.34 14.87
C LYS A 181 21.65 9.91 16.03
N LEU A 182 20.69 9.04 15.78
CA LEU A 182 19.79 8.55 16.80
C LEU A 182 20.58 7.65 17.75
N HIS A 183 20.71 8.09 19.01
CA HIS A 183 21.26 7.27 20.08
C HIS A 183 20.23 6.20 20.43
N LEU A 184 20.49 4.97 20.01
CA LEU A 184 19.68 3.85 20.47
C LEU A 184 19.83 3.69 21.98
N PRO A 185 18.74 3.48 22.72
CA PRO A 185 18.81 3.19 24.14
C PRO A 185 19.76 2.02 24.43
N ARG A 186 20.51 2.09 25.53
CA ARG A 186 21.54 1.09 25.89
C ARG A 186 21.03 -0.35 25.92
N TYR A 187 19.75 -0.58 26.24
CA TYR A 187 19.16 -1.92 26.23
C TYR A 187 19.01 -2.51 24.81
N LEU A 188 18.99 -1.68 23.76
CA LEU A 188 19.03 -2.13 22.35
C LEU A 188 20.46 -2.24 21.82
N THR A 189 21.45 -1.56 22.46
CA THR A 189 22.86 -1.59 22.05
C THR A 189 23.67 -2.57 22.89
N GLY A 190 23.15 -3.05 24.03
CA GLY A 190 23.78 -4.01 24.94
C GLY A 190 24.00 -5.40 24.38
N GLY A 191 23.59 -5.64 23.16
CA GLY A 191 23.76 -6.89 22.46
C GLY A 191 24.47 -6.75 21.12
N LYS A 192 25.79 -6.48 21.12
CA LYS A 192 26.60 -6.74 19.91
C LYS A 192 26.35 -8.15 19.36
N HIS A 193 25.92 -9.07 20.21
CA HIS A 193 25.55 -10.44 19.85
C HIS A 193 24.22 -10.60 19.11
N VAL A 194 23.20 -9.76 19.34
CA VAL A 194 21.87 -9.98 18.75
C VAL A 194 21.86 -9.68 17.25
N ILE A 195 22.57 -8.63 16.82
CA ILE A 195 22.66 -8.27 15.39
C ILE A 195 23.56 -9.26 14.63
N GLU A 196 24.69 -9.70 15.23
CA GLU A 196 25.56 -10.71 14.62
C GLU A 196 24.91 -12.08 14.54
N VAL A 197 24.14 -12.49 15.54
CA VAL A 197 23.42 -13.78 15.54
C VAL A 197 22.34 -13.77 14.47
N SER A 198 21.59 -12.69 14.30
CA SER A 198 20.60 -12.58 13.22
C SER A 198 21.24 -12.62 11.83
N LEU A 199 22.41 -12.03 11.63
CA LEU A 199 23.11 -12.08 10.34
C LEU A 199 23.75 -13.45 10.08
N ARG A 200 24.21 -14.16 11.11
CA ARG A 200 24.75 -15.52 10.98
C ARG A 200 23.65 -16.55 10.70
N SER A 201 22.48 -16.44 11.31
CA SER A 201 21.34 -17.34 11.04
C SER A 201 20.80 -17.20 9.61
N LEU A 202 20.92 -16.01 8.99
CA LEU A 202 20.51 -15.78 7.61
C LEU A 202 21.50 -16.33 6.58
N ASN A 203 22.74 -16.63 6.97
CA ASN A 203 23.76 -17.20 6.07
C ASN A 203 23.78 -18.74 6.05
N HIS A 204 22.95 -19.41 6.86
CA HIS A 204 22.80 -20.86 6.78
C HIS A 204 21.72 -21.18 5.73
N SER A 205 22.13 -21.44 4.50
CA SER A 205 21.29 -22.06 3.48
C SER A 205 20.79 -23.40 3.99
N PRO A 206 19.49 -23.70 3.94
CA PRO A 206 19.04 -25.06 4.20
C PRO A 206 19.63 -25.98 3.13
N ARG A 207 20.40 -26.98 3.53
CA ARG A 207 20.84 -28.07 2.65
C ARG A 207 19.59 -28.68 2.03
N ARG A 208 19.51 -28.65 0.70
CA ARG A 208 18.51 -29.39 -0.07
C ARG A 208 18.59 -30.86 0.35
N SER A 209 17.62 -31.34 1.08
CA SER A 209 17.38 -32.77 1.22
C SER A 209 16.80 -33.26 -0.10
N SER A 210 17.60 -33.97 -0.86
CA SER A 210 17.13 -34.76 -1.99
C SER A 210 16.35 -35.96 -1.44
N SER A 211 15.03 -35.85 -1.41
CA SER A 211 14.16 -37.03 -1.33
C SER A 211 13.72 -37.39 -2.75
N ARG A 212 14.37 -38.41 -3.29
CA ARG A 212 13.82 -39.23 -4.37
C ARG A 212 12.56 -39.90 -3.81
N PHE A 213 11.45 -39.73 -4.47
CA PHE A 213 10.32 -40.67 -4.41
C PHE A 213 9.99 -41.13 -5.82
N PHE A 214 9.80 -42.43 -5.91
CA PHE A 214 9.38 -43.26 -7.04
C PHE A 214 8.08 -42.75 -7.69
#